data_e1082bbe97763faaaf5b6497aeecb0e6
#
_entry.id   e1082bbe97763faaaf5b6497aeecb0e6
#
_cell.length_a   1.000
_cell.length_b   1.000
_cell.length_c   1.000
_cell.angle_alpha   90.00
_cell.angle_beta   90.00
_cell.angle_gamma   90.00
#
_symmetry.space_group_name_H-M   'P 1'
#
loop_
_entity.id
_entity.type
_entity.pdbx_description
1 polymer ?
#
loop_
_entity_poly.entity_id
_entity_poly.type
_entity_poly.pdbx_seq_one_letter_code
_entity_poly.pdbx_strand_id
1 'polypeptide(L)'
;MVAENQKKLAALAQLPGVALAAIVPHRWHEPLQNELRPQRTADARWQLYPTRVALAGNEMRYIYLSRDLHMQQLQPDVLLVENGAGAFAYTQFLICRRKYAPRARAVFFTWWNLPYRARAPLHKLEQWNLRQSQGAIAGNQAAAAILREHGFTGALEVLPQLGVDTTHFAPRKNAALRAEFNWRAVVIGYAGRLVAEKGLRVLMRALEQVRGDFQLVLMGRGPLAAEISAWGAGLPSGQRVHIQATVPHADVPQWMNAMDLLVLPSLTTNFWIEQFGHVLIEGMACGLPVVASDSGAMAQVVGAAGTVVPEGNVPALAAALQQLVDDAPRREMLGAAGRARVVAQFTHAEVAQRTYAFLQRVVAAPV
;
A
#
# COMPACT_ATOMS: atom_id res chain seq x y z
N MET A 1 -3.75 -3.32 14.81
CA MET A 1 -4.12 -3.67 13.42
C MET A 1 -5.39 -2.90 13.12
N VAL A 2 -5.34 -2.01 12.15
CA VAL A 2 -6.52 -1.24 11.70
C VAL A 2 -7.48 -2.14 10.93
N ALA A 3 -8.76 -1.77 10.88
CA ALA A 3 -9.81 -2.61 10.28
C ALA A 3 -9.52 -3.03 8.82
N GLU A 4 -8.93 -2.13 8.03
CA GLU A 4 -8.60 -2.41 6.62
C GLU A 4 -7.59 -3.54 6.45
N ASN A 5 -6.56 -3.59 7.32
CA ASN A 5 -5.55 -4.65 7.29
C ASN A 5 -6.13 -6.03 7.66
N GLN A 6 -7.32 -6.10 8.25
CA GLN A 6 -7.98 -7.35 8.61
C GLN A 6 -8.72 -7.98 7.44
N LYS A 7 -9.05 -7.24 6.39
CA LYS A 7 -9.81 -7.75 5.23
C LYS A 7 -9.08 -8.87 4.50
N LYS A 8 -7.75 -8.77 4.32
CA LYS A 8 -6.94 -9.87 3.78
C LYS A 8 -6.98 -11.10 4.68
N LEU A 9 -6.86 -10.92 6.01
CA LEU A 9 -6.91 -12.03 6.97
C LEU A 9 -8.29 -12.71 6.97
N ALA A 10 -9.35 -11.91 6.87
CA ALA A 10 -10.72 -12.43 6.74
C ALA A 10 -10.88 -13.26 5.46
N ALA A 11 -10.33 -12.78 4.34
CA ALA A 11 -10.35 -13.51 3.08
C ALA A 11 -9.52 -14.81 3.15
N LEU A 12 -8.33 -14.79 3.77
CA LEU A 12 -7.51 -15.99 4.00
C LEU A 12 -8.26 -17.03 4.86
N ALA A 13 -8.92 -16.59 5.94
CA ALA A 13 -9.62 -17.48 6.85
C ALA A 13 -10.90 -18.12 6.24
N GLN A 14 -11.35 -17.64 5.08
CA GLN A 14 -12.45 -18.24 4.33
C GLN A 14 -12.00 -19.35 3.39
N LEU A 15 -10.70 -19.46 3.13
CA LEU A 15 -10.17 -20.49 2.22
C LEU A 15 -10.25 -21.89 2.86
N PRO A 16 -10.56 -22.93 2.09
CA PRO A 16 -10.65 -24.29 2.60
C PRO A 16 -9.35 -24.77 3.24
N GLY A 17 -9.45 -25.38 4.42
CA GLY A 17 -8.29 -25.94 5.14
C GLY A 17 -7.42 -24.89 5.84
N VAL A 18 -7.83 -23.64 5.94
CA VAL A 18 -7.09 -22.59 6.64
C VAL A 18 -7.61 -22.41 8.06
N ALA A 19 -6.77 -22.71 9.04
CA ALA A 19 -6.93 -22.28 10.43
C ALA A 19 -5.99 -21.08 10.68
N LEU A 20 -6.52 -19.88 10.85
CA LEU A 20 -5.75 -18.66 10.94
C LEU A 20 -5.70 -18.09 12.34
N ALA A 21 -4.51 -17.79 12.82
CA ALA A 21 -4.26 -17.03 14.05
C ALA A 21 -3.35 -15.84 13.76
N ALA A 22 -3.67 -14.66 14.30
CA ALA A 22 -2.87 -13.47 14.20
C ALA A 22 -2.33 -13.04 15.56
N ILE A 23 -1.01 -12.97 15.69
CA ILE A 23 -0.30 -12.45 16.87
C ILE A 23 0.10 -11.02 16.56
N VAL A 24 -0.38 -10.07 17.35
CA VAL A 24 -0.17 -8.64 17.10
C VAL A 24 0.22 -7.90 18.38
N PRO A 25 0.95 -6.77 18.27
CA PRO A 25 1.17 -5.90 19.43
C PRO A 25 -0.17 -5.49 20.05
N HIS A 26 -0.29 -5.61 21.38
CA HIS A 26 -1.50 -5.23 22.10
C HIS A 26 -1.75 -3.72 22.08
N ARG A 27 -0.71 -2.93 21.84
CA ARG A 27 -0.74 -1.48 21.59
C ARG A 27 0.39 -1.08 20.67
N TRP A 28 0.18 -0.05 19.88
CA TRP A 28 1.17 0.51 18.98
C TRP A 28 1.12 2.03 18.99
N HIS A 29 2.27 2.68 18.95
CA HIS A 29 2.38 4.14 18.88
C HIS A 29 2.79 4.56 17.48
N GLU A 30 1.97 5.38 16.84
CA GLU A 30 2.32 6.03 15.58
C GLU A 30 2.63 7.52 15.81
N PRO A 31 3.64 8.09 15.12
CA PRO A 31 4.06 9.48 15.34
C PRO A 31 2.95 10.54 15.13
N LEU A 32 1.93 10.22 14.32
CA LEU A 32 0.85 11.13 13.92
C LEU A 32 -0.54 10.69 14.39
N GLN A 33 -0.63 9.58 15.10
CA GLN A 33 -1.89 9.03 15.60
C GLN A 33 -1.75 8.69 17.08
N ASN A 34 -2.90 8.67 17.78
CA ASN A 34 -2.96 8.18 19.15
C ASN A 34 -2.61 6.69 19.21
N GLU A 35 -2.45 6.16 20.41
CA GLU A 35 -2.22 4.74 20.65
C GLU A 35 -3.23 3.86 19.90
N LEU A 36 -2.74 3.03 18.99
CA LEU A 36 -3.53 2.06 18.25
C LEU A 36 -3.64 0.76 19.06
N ARG A 37 -4.85 0.25 19.20
CA ARG A 37 -5.14 -1.07 19.77
C ARG A 37 -5.78 -1.96 18.71
N PRO A 38 -5.40 -3.25 18.64
CA PRO A 38 -6.01 -4.17 17.71
C PRO A 38 -7.48 -4.41 18.12
N GLN A 39 -8.36 -4.31 17.13
CA GLN A 39 -9.78 -4.65 17.29
C GLN A 39 -10.08 -5.85 16.39
N ARG A 40 -10.78 -6.84 16.90
CA ARG A 40 -11.28 -7.95 16.10
C ARG A 40 -12.63 -7.58 15.51
N THR A 41 -12.82 -7.83 14.22
CA THR A 41 -14.16 -7.74 13.62
C THR A 41 -15.06 -8.88 14.15
N ALA A 42 -16.35 -8.58 14.37
CA ALA A 42 -17.27 -9.52 15.00
C ALA A 42 -17.37 -10.87 14.27
N ASP A 43 -17.30 -10.87 12.94
CA ASP A 43 -17.45 -12.05 12.07
C ASP A 43 -16.13 -12.75 11.73
N ALA A 44 -15.06 -12.45 12.46
CA ALA A 44 -13.74 -13.01 12.14
C ALA A 44 -13.69 -14.52 12.42
N ARG A 45 -13.52 -15.32 11.36
CA ARG A 45 -13.25 -16.77 11.42
C ARG A 45 -11.81 -17.11 11.77
N TRP A 46 -11.07 -16.19 12.40
CA TRP A 46 -9.69 -16.33 12.79
C TRP A 46 -9.47 -15.83 14.21
N GLN A 47 -8.41 -16.31 14.84
CA GLN A 47 -8.09 -15.98 16.23
C GLN A 47 -7.13 -14.80 16.31
N LEU A 48 -7.37 -13.88 17.24
CA LEU A 48 -6.51 -12.72 17.50
C LEU A 48 -5.83 -12.86 18.86
N TYR A 49 -4.50 -12.75 18.88
CA TYR A 49 -3.66 -12.80 20.08
C TYR A 49 -2.95 -11.45 20.30
N PRO A 50 -3.61 -10.48 20.95
CA PRO A 50 -2.95 -9.23 21.33
C PRO A 50 -1.89 -9.51 22.38
N THR A 51 -0.62 -9.34 22.03
CA THR A 51 0.51 -9.69 22.88
C THR A 51 1.28 -8.44 23.27
N ARG A 52 1.68 -8.32 24.55
CA ARG A 52 2.47 -7.18 25.04
C ARG A 52 3.80 -7.11 24.30
N VAL A 53 4.24 -5.88 24.04
CA VAL A 53 5.52 -5.59 23.38
C VAL A 53 6.33 -4.57 24.15
N ALA A 54 7.64 -4.66 24.07
CA ALA A 54 8.57 -3.60 24.41
C ALA A 54 8.95 -2.82 23.14
N LEU A 55 9.31 -1.54 23.28
CA LEU A 55 9.71 -0.65 22.18
C LEU A 55 8.62 -0.48 21.09
N ALA A 56 7.37 -0.44 21.49
CA ALA A 56 6.23 -0.16 20.60
C ALA A 56 6.46 1.18 19.87
N GLY A 57 6.16 1.21 18.55
CA GLY A 57 6.41 2.38 17.68
C GLY A 57 7.71 2.31 16.89
N ASN A 58 8.55 1.31 17.12
CA ASN A 58 9.75 1.07 16.29
C ASN A 58 9.65 -0.29 15.60
N GLU A 59 9.30 -0.31 14.32
CA GLU A 59 9.06 -1.53 13.53
C GLU A 59 10.25 -2.47 13.46
N MET A 60 11.47 -1.96 13.54
CA MET A 60 12.69 -2.78 13.46
C MET A 60 13.11 -3.37 14.81
N ARG A 61 12.77 -2.70 15.93
CA ARG A 61 13.36 -2.99 17.24
C ARG A 61 12.38 -3.53 18.28
N TYR A 62 11.07 -3.50 18.01
CA TYR A 62 10.14 -4.01 19.00
C TYR A 62 10.29 -5.52 19.19
N ILE A 63 9.98 -5.98 20.39
CA ILE A 63 9.95 -7.40 20.75
C ILE A 63 8.68 -7.70 21.54
N TYR A 64 8.16 -8.90 21.38
CA TYR A 64 7.03 -9.39 22.14
C TYR A 64 7.45 -9.87 23.53
N LEU A 65 6.69 -9.51 24.54
CA LEU A 65 6.87 -9.97 25.92
C LEU A 65 6.11 -11.30 26.13
N SER A 66 6.47 -12.30 25.36
CA SER A 66 5.90 -13.64 25.39
C SER A 66 7.04 -14.67 25.25
N ARG A 67 6.95 -15.76 26.02
CA ARG A 67 7.97 -16.79 26.05
C ARG A 67 7.98 -17.65 24.78
N ASP A 68 6.81 -17.97 24.26
CA ASP A 68 6.63 -18.95 23.18
C ASP A 68 5.83 -18.39 21.98
N LEU A 69 5.36 -17.13 22.06
CA LEU A 69 4.51 -16.51 21.04
C LEU A 69 3.32 -17.39 20.64
N HIS A 70 2.69 -18.04 21.63
CA HIS A 70 1.56 -18.96 21.45
C HIS A 70 1.85 -20.19 20.57
N MET A 71 3.11 -20.47 20.22
CA MET A 71 3.45 -21.56 19.29
C MET A 71 3.21 -22.95 19.88
N GLN A 72 3.34 -23.12 21.20
CA GLN A 72 3.01 -24.39 21.86
C GLN A 72 1.53 -24.75 21.71
N GLN A 73 0.67 -23.76 21.79
CA GLN A 73 -0.78 -23.94 21.64
C GLN A 73 -1.19 -24.09 20.19
N LEU A 74 -0.63 -23.24 19.31
CA LEU A 74 -1.10 -23.13 17.92
C LEU A 74 -0.53 -24.22 17.01
N GLN A 75 0.70 -24.70 17.26
CA GLN A 75 1.41 -25.68 16.41
C GLN A 75 1.22 -25.40 14.90
N PRO A 76 1.59 -24.22 14.39
CA PRO A 76 1.29 -23.83 13.03
C PRO A 76 2.10 -24.64 12.00
N ASP A 77 1.55 -24.88 10.81
CA ASP A 77 2.30 -25.42 9.67
C ASP A 77 3.22 -24.35 9.05
N VAL A 78 2.78 -23.08 9.10
CA VAL A 78 3.53 -21.95 8.54
C VAL A 78 3.36 -20.71 9.39
N LEU A 79 4.46 -19.98 9.57
CA LEU A 79 4.51 -18.65 10.13
C LEU A 79 4.68 -17.65 8.99
N LEU A 80 3.70 -16.78 8.79
CA LEU A 80 3.85 -15.59 7.94
C LEU A 80 4.04 -14.37 8.84
N VAL A 81 5.25 -13.84 8.87
CA VAL A 81 5.55 -12.64 9.67
C VAL A 81 5.61 -11.43 8.75
N GLU A 82 4.66 -10.52 8.92
CA GLU A 82 4.56 -9.29 8.12
C GLU A 82 5.55 -8.22 8.63
N ASN A 83 6.83 -8.60 8.65
CA ASN A 83 7.94 -7.73 9.04
C ASN A 83 9.22 -8.20 8.34
N GLY A 84 10.07 -7.24 7.92
CA GLY A 84 11.29 -7.53 7.16
C GLY A 84 12.32 -8.38 7.91
N ALA A 85 13.22 -9.00 7.15
CA ALA A 85 14.24 -9.92 7.68
C ALA A 85 15.21 -9.32 8.72
N GLY A 86 15.37 -7.99 8.77
CA GLY A 86 16.20 -7.30 9.76
C GLY A 86 15.51 -7.02 11.10
N ALA A 87 14.21 -7.32 11.26
CA ALA A 87 13.46 -6.96 12.46
C ALA A 87 13.69 -7.91 13.63
N PHE A 88 13.80 -7.37 14.85
CA PHE A 88 13.98 -8.17 16.07
C PHE A 88 12.79 -9.08 16.35
N ALA A 89 11.56 -8.59 16.12
CA ALA A 89 10.36 -9.41 16.25
C ALA A 89 10.41 -10.64 15.35
N TYR A 90 10.89 -10.50 14.10
CA TYR A 90 11.07 -11.65 13.22
C TYR A 90 12.09 -12.67 13.77
N THR A 91 13.23 -12.19 14.25
CA THR A 91 14.22 -13.05 14.91
C THR A 91 13.60 -13.82 16.09
N GLN A 92 12.79 -13.13 16.90
CA GLN A 92 12.11 -13.76 18.04
C GLN A 92 11.14 -14.86 17.57
N PHE A 93 10.36 -14.61 16.51
CA PHE A 93 9.49 -15.62 15.91
C PHE A 93 10.28 -16.85 15.45
N LEU A 94 11.42 -16.67 14.81
CA LEU A 94 12.27 -17.77 14.35
C LEU A 94 12.87 -18.59 15.51
N ILE A 95 13.29 -17.93 16.60
CA ILE A 95 13.77 -18.60 17.81
C ILE A 95 12.65 -19.42 18.46
N CYS A 96 11.46 -18.81 18.63
CA CYS A 96 10.31 -19.49 19.19
C CYS A 96 9.88 -20.68 18.32
N ARG A 97 9.84 -20.51 16.99
CA ARG A 97 9.55 -21.58 16.03
C ARG A 97 10.49 -22.76 16.22
N ARG A 98 11.81 -22.53 16.25
CA ARG A 98 12.79 -23.61 16.42
C ARG A 98 12.58 -24.42 17.68
N LYS A 99 12.14 -23.77 18.76
CA LYS A 99 11.97 -24.40 20.07
C LYS A 99 10.61 -25.07 20.24
N TYR A 100 9.54 -24.44 19.78
CA TYR A 100 8.16 -24.81 20.14
C TYR A 100 7.33 -25.34 18.97
N ALA A 101 7.70 -25.02 17.72
CA ALA A 101 7.05 -25.50 16.51
C ALA A 101 8.08 -25.79 15.40
N PRO A 102 9.01 -26.75 15.61
CA PRO A 102 10.17 -26.94 14.71
C PRO A 102 9.79 -27.40 13.30
N ARG A 103 8.59 -27.95 13.11
CA ARG A 103 8.07 -28.35 11.79
C ARG A 103 7.51 -27.19 10.99
N ALA A 104 7.14 -26.09 11.64
CA ALA A 104 6.58 -24.92 10.97
C ALA A 104 7.55 -24.31 9.96
N ARG A 105 7.07 -23.96 8.77
CA ARG A 105 7.83 -23.19 7.79
C ARG A 105 7.79 -21.71 8.17
N ALA A 106 8.87 -21.00 7.94
CA ALA A 106 8.96 -19.55 8.18
C ALA A 106 8.95 -18.80 6.86
N VAL A 107 8.02 -17.87 6.75
CA VAL A 107 7.87 -16.94 5.64
C VAL A 107 7.81 -15.52 6.22
N PHE A 108 8.45 -14.58 5.58
CA PHE A 108 8.34 -13.18 5.96
C PHE A 108 7.85 -12.31 4.79
N PHE A 109 7.37 -11.12 5.13
CA PHE A 109 6.95 -10.11 4.16
C PHE A 109 7.85 -8.88 4.25
N THR A 110 8.15 -8.23 3.11
CA THR A 110 8.85 -6.94 3.08
C THR A 110 8.37 -6.02 1.97
N TRP A 111 8.24 -4.71 2.30
CA TRP A 111 8.03 -3.63 1.34
C TRP A 111 9.33 -2.94 0.93
N TRP A 112 10.44 -3.21 1.62
CA TRP A 112 11.65 -2.41 1.53
C TRP A 112 12.26 -2.45 0.13
N ASN A 113 12.20 -1.35 -0.58
CA ASN A 113 12.59 -1.21 -1.98
C ASN A 113 13.72 -0.19 -2.22
N LEU A 114 14.37 0.29 -1.14
CA LEU A 114 15.58 1.10 -1.23
C LEU A 114 16.81 0.21 -0.94
N PRO A 115 17.84 0.22 -1.80
CA PRO A 115 19.08 -0.50 -1.51
C PRO A 115 19.69 -0.04 -0.18
N TYR A 116 20.12 -0.98 0.63
CA TYR A 116 20.77 -0.70 1.91
C TYR A 116 21.86 -1.71 2.21
N ARG A 117 22.76 -1.31 3.07
CA ARG A 117 23.77 -2.22 3.64
C ARG A 117 23.70 -2.15 5.16
N ALA A 118 23.23 -3.21 5.76
CA ALA A 118 23.23 -3.34 7.21
C ALA A 118 24.67 -3.48 7.71
N ARG A 119 25.01 -2.77 8.81
CA ARG A 119 26.31 -2.91 9.50
C ARG A 119 26.20 -4.00 10.57
N ALA A 120 27.33 -4.63 10.91
CA ALA A 120 27.39 -5.53 12.07
C ALA A 120 26.99 -4.76 13.35
N PRO A 121 26.23 -5.39 14.29
CA PRO A 121 25.78 -6.78 14.30
C PRO A 121 24.49 -7.05 13.49
N LEU A 122 23.77 -6.00 13.03
CA LEU A 122 22.47 -6.15 12.37
C LEU A 122 22.55 -6.95 11.06
N HIS A 123 23.65 -6.80 10.32
CA HIS A 123 23.88 -7.62 9.12
C HIS A 123 23.93 -9.13 9.46
N LYS A 124 24.61 -9.50 10.55
CA LYS A 124 24.69 -10.91 10.98
C LYS A 124 23.31 -11.45 11.39
N LEU A 125 22.50 -10.61 12.04
CA LEU A 125 21.12 -10.95 12.41
C LEU A 125 20.26 -11.18 11.16
N GLU A 126 20.30 -10.27 10.22
CA GLU A 126 19.56 -10.39 8.96
C GLU A 126 19.97 -11.65 8.20
N GLN A 127 21.27 -11.90 8.05
CA GLN A 127 21.78 -13.10 7.39
C GLN A 127 21.32 -14.39 8.09
N TRP A 128 21.27 -14.39 9.41
CA TRP A 128 20.74 -15.52 10.16
C TRP A 128 19.24 -15.70 9.89
N ASN A 129 18.45 -14.62 9.92
CA ASN A 129 17.03 -14.65 9.64
C ASN A 129 16.73 -15.15 8.21
N LEU A 130 17.46 -14.66 7.20
CA LEU A 130 17.33 -15.11 5.82
C LEU A 130 17.58 -16.62 5.68
N ARG A 131 18.64 -17.14 6.32
CA ARG A 131 18.95 -18.59 6.30
C ARG A 131 17.92 -19.46 7.02
N GLN A 132 17.21 -18.91 8.01
CA GLN A 132 16.15 -19.65 8.74
C GLN A 132 14.80 -19.61 8.03
N SER A 133 14.66 -18.85 6.96
CA SER A 133 13.41 -18.61 6.24
C SER A 133 13.30 -19.53 5.01
N GLN A 134 12.16 -20.20 4.85
CA GLN A 134 11.87 -21.04 3.70
C GLN A 134 11.22 -20.25 2.55
N GLY A 135 10.57 -19.11 2.88
CA GLY A 135 9.93 -18.26 1.89
C GLY A 135 9.95 -16.79 2.27
N ALA A 136 9.75 -15.94 1.26
CA ALA A 136 9.53 -14.51 1.43
C ALA A 136 8.47 -14.02 0.45
N ILE A 137 7.68 -13.04 0.87
CA ILE A 137 6.80 -12.27 0.01
C ILE A 137 7.37 -10.85 -0.06
N ALA A 138 7.70 -10.40 -1.26
CA ALA A 138 8.14 -9.05 -1.52
C ALA A 138 6.96 -8.21 -2.06
N GLY A 139 6.72 -7.04 -1.49
CA GLY A 139 5.63 -6.16 -1.91
C GLY A 139 5.79 -5.59 -3.32
N ASN A 140 7.00 -5.65 -3.88
CA ASN A 140 7.34 -5.17 -5.22
C ASN A 140 8.62 -5.85 -5.73
N GLN A 141 8.92 -5.68 -7.03
CA GLN A 141 10.08 -6.30 -7.69
C GLN A 141 11.43 -5.80 -7.13
N ALA A 142 11.52 -4.52 -6.76
CA ALA A 142 12.76 -3.97 -6.19
C ALA A 142 13.08 -4.63 -4.83
N ALA A 143 12.06 -4.83 -3.99
CA ALA A 143 12.22 -5.54 -2.72
C ALA A 143 12.65 -7.01 -2.96
N ALA A 144 12.12 -7.67 -4.00
CA ALA A 144 12.53 -9.02 -4.37
C ALA A 144 14.00 -9.07 -4.82
N ALA A 145 14.44 -8.12 -5.64
CA ALA A 145 15.83 -8.00 -6.08
C ALA A 145 16.78 -7.80 -4.88
N ILE A 146 16.44 -6.87 -3.98
CA ILE A 146 17.23 -6.63 -2.74
C ILE A 146 17.37 -7.91 -1.91
N LEU A 147 16.31 -8.68 -1.73
CA LEU A 147 16.40 -9.96 -1.01
C LEU A 147 17.38 -10.92 -1.66
N ARG A 148 17.38 -11.02 -2.99
CA ARG A 148 18.34 -11.86 -3.75
C ARG A 148 19.77 -11.36 -3.61
N GLU A 149 20.00 -10.06 -3.71
CA GLU A 149 21.30 -9.41 -3.48
C GLU A 149 21.82 -9.66 -2.05
N HIS A 150 20.92 -9.69 -1.06
CA HIS A 150 21.27 -10.02 0.34
C HIS A 150 21.43 -11.52 0.58
N GLY A 151 21.37 -12.36 -0.46
CA GLY A 151 21.64 -13.79 -0.39
C GLY A 151 20.46 -14.65 0.04
N PHE A 152 19.22 -14.16 -0.06
CA PHE A 152 18.04 -15.01 0.17
C PHE A 152 17.86 -16.02 -0.97
N THR A 153 17.86 -17.30 -0.64
CA THR A 153 17.77 -18.42 -1.60
C THR A 153 16.43 -19.15 -1.55
N GLY A 154 15.58 -18.88 -0.53
CA GLY A 154 14.28 -19.52 -0.35
C GLY A 154 13.26 -19.16 -1.45
N ALA A 155 12.08 -19.74 -1.35
CA ALA A 155 10.96 -19.41 -2.24
C ALA A 155 10.62 -17.92 -2.13
N LEU A 156 10.38 -17.25 -3.26
CA LEU A 156 10.11 -15.82 -3.32
C LEU A 156 8.91 -15.56 -4.24
N GLU A 157 7.95 -14.80 -3.72
CA GLU A 157 6.77 -14.36 -4.45
C GLU A 157 6.66 -12.83 -4.38
N VAL A 158 6.20 -12.19 -5.45
CA VAL A 158 5.94 -10.75 -5.47
C VAL A 158 4.43 -10.52 -5.41
N LEU A 159 3.98 -10.05 -4.26
CA LEU A 159 2.57 -9.79 -3.97
C LEU A 159 2.44 -8.54 -3.11
N PRO A 160 1.41 -7.71 -3.32
CA PRO A 160 1.10 -6.66 -2.35
C PRO A 160 0.69 -7.26 -1.01
N GLN A 161 0.95 -6.53 0.06
CA GLN A 161 0.53 -6.94 1.41
C GLN A 161 -0.99 -6.96 1.54
N LEU A 162 -1.65 -5.96 0.94
CA LEU A 162 -3.09 -5.74 1.03
C LEU A 162 -3.66 -5.54 -0.36
N GLY A 163 -4.89 -5.97 -0.54
CA GLY A 163 -5.71 -5.64 -1.70
C GLY A 163 -6.59 -4.42 -1.44
N VAL A 164 -7.59 -4.23 -2.29
CA VAL A 164 -8.65 -3.25 -2.15
C VAL A 164 -10.02 -3.94 -2.11
N ASP A 165 -10.94 -3.37 -1.35
CA ASP A 165 -12.34 -3.78 -1.32
C ASP A 165 -13.09 -3.14 -2.50
N THR A 166 -13.30 -3.91 -3.57
CA THR A 166 -13.96 -3.46 -4.80
C THR A 166 -15.48 -3.32 -4.67
N THR A 167 -16.08 -3.65 -3.55
CA THR A 167 -17.48 -3.36 -3.24
C THR A 167 -17.61 -2.01 -2.57
N HIS A 168 -16.64 -1.62 -1.77
CA HIS A 168 -16.53 -0.32 -1.13
C HIS A 168 -15.99 0.73 -2.12
N PHE A 169 -14.85 0.47 -2.74
CA PHE A 169 -14.30 1.24 -3.85
C PHE A 169 -14.91 0.76 -5.17
N ALA A 170 -16.03 1.36 -5.54
CA ALA A 170 -16.78 1.00 -6.73
C ALA A 170 -17.20 2.25 -7.49
N PRO A 171 -17.37 2.18 -8.82
CA PRO A 171 -17.86 3.32 -9.60
C PRO A 171 -19.26 3.73 -9.15
N ARG A 172 -19.38 4.94 -8.61
CA ARG A 172 -20.65 5.54 -8.15
C ARG A 172 -20.54 7.04 -8.32
N LYS A 173 -20.98 7.58 -9.45
CA LYS A 173 -20.93 9.04 -9.71
C LYS A 173 -21.52 9.81 -8.52
N ASN A 174 -20.72 10.69 -7.91
CA ASN A 174 -21.15 11.51 -6.78
C ASN A 174 -21.45 12.95 -7.24
N ALA A 175 -22.61 13.11 -7.91
CA ALA A 175 -23.08 14.42 -8.36
C ALA A 175 -23.39 15.37 -7.19
N ALA A 176 -23.79 14.85 -6.04
CA ALA A 176 -24.11 15.66 -4.86
C ALA A 176 -22.88 16.39 -4.33
N LEU A 177 -21.74 15.68 -4.16
CA LEU A 177 -20.50 16.30 -3.72
C LEU A 177 -19.97 17.32 -4.75
N ARG A 178 -20.10 17.04 -6.04
CA ARG A 178 -19.74 18.00 -7.10
C ARG A 178 -20.61 19.27 -7.04
N ALA A 179 -21.90 19.14 -6.77
CA ALA A 179 -22.82 20.25 -6.61
C ALA A 179 -22.51 21.09 -5.37
N GLU A 180 -22.21 20.45 -4.24
CA GLU A 180 -21.84 21.10 -2.97
C GLU A 180 -20.64 22.04 -3.16
N PHE A 181 -19.60 21.60 -3.86
CA PHE A 181 -18.40 22.39 -4.14
C PHE A 181 -18.44 23.14 -5.46
N ASN A 182 -19.56 23.12 -6.19
CA ASN A 182 -19.72 23.75 -7.51
C ASN A 182 -18.62 23.34 -8.53
N TRP A 183 -18.23 22.06 -8.53
CA TRP A 183 -17.26 21.51 -9.48
C TRP A 183 -17.92 21.19 -10.82
N ARG A 184 -17.80 22.09 -11.78
CA ARG A 184 -18.42 21.96 -13.11
C ARG A 184 -17.45 21.48 -14.18
N ALA A 185 -16.17 21.76 -14.02
CA ALA A 185 -15.10 21.35 -14.93
C ALA A 185 -14.60 19.94 -14.60
N VAL A 186 -13.60 19.47 -15.36
CA VAL A 186 -12.90 18.20 -15.08
C VAL A 186 -12.23 18.26 -13.71
N VAL A 187 -12.49 17.26 -12.88
CA VAL A 187 -11.92 17.17 -11.52
C VAL A 187 -10.70 16.25 -11.53
N ILE A 188 -9.53 16.84 -11.33
CA ILE A 188 -8.26 16.15 -11.17
C ILE A 188 -8.06 15.88 -9.69
N GLY A 189 -7.98 14.61 -9.30
CA GLY A 189 -7.84 14.18 -7.92
C GLY A 189 -6.42 13.79 -7.54
N TYR A 190 -6.06 14.06 -6.30
CA TYR A 190 -4.88 13.54 -5.63
C TYR A 190 -5.27 13.06 -4.22
N ALA A 191 -4.72 11.94 -3.76
CA ALA A 191 -4.89 11.51 -2.38
C ALA A 191 -3.57 11.02 -1.79
N GLY A 192 -3.18 11.60 -0.65
CA GLY A 192 -1.95 11.28 0.03
C GLY A 192 -1.38 12.42 0.84
N ARG A 193 -0.24 12.20 1.50
CA ARG A 193 0.47 13.24 2.25
C ARG A 193 0.89 14.40 1.33
N LEU A 194 0.73 15.64 1.79
CA LEU A 194 1.16 16.82 1.04
C LEU A 194 2.63 17.15 1.36
N VAL A 195 3.54 16.30 0.84
CA VAL A 195 4.99 16.36 1.06
C VAL A 195 5.76 16.34 -0.27
N ALA A 196 7.02 16.77 -0.24
CA ALA A 196 7.82 16.97 -1.44
C ALA A 196 8.02 15.69 -2.28
N GLU A 197 8.26 14.56 -1.62
CA GLU A 197 8.46 13.27 -2.28
C GLU A 197 7.21 12.75 -3.02
N LYS A 198 6.04 13.32 -2.76
CA LYS A 198 4.81 13.02 -3.52
C LYS A 198 4.70 13.83 -4.82
N GLY A 199 5.71 14.64 -5.17
CA GLY A 199 5.81 15.30 -6.47
C GLY A 199 4.80 16.42 -6.72
N LEU A 200 4.20 16.99 -5.66
CA LEU A 200 3.14 18.00 -5.80
C LEU A 200 3.61 19.27 -6.49
N ARG A 201 4.89 19.67 -6.34
CA ARG A 201 5.46 20.79 -7.08
C ARG A 201 5.59 20.50 -8.58
N VAL A 202 5.84 19.23 -8.94
CA VAL A 202 5.83 18.78 -10.34
C VAL A 202 4.41 18.86 -10.89
N LEU A 203 3.42 18.45 -10.11
CA LEU A 203 2.00 18.54 -10.48
C LEU A 203 1.58 20.00 -10.69
N MET A 204 1.92 20.91 -9.78
CA MET A 204 1.60 22.34 -9.91
C MET A 204 2.14 22.90 -11.22
N ARG A 205 3.44 22.69 -11.52
CA ARG A 205 4.08 23.16 -12.77
C ARG A 205 3.48 22.50 -14.02
N ALA A 206 3.05 21.25 -13.93
CA ALA A 206 2.38 20.57 -15.03
C ALA A 206 1.00 21.18 -15.30
N LEU A 207 0.24 21.47 -14.24
CA LEU A 207 -1.09 22.08 -14.33
C LEU A 207 -1.05 23.52 -14.88
N GLU A 208 0.03 24.26 -14.67
CA GLU A 208 0.25 25.58 -15.31
C GLU A 208 0.32 25.49 -16.86
N GLN A 209 0.63 24.31 -17.41
CA GLN A 209 0.70 24.05 -18.85
C GLN A 209 -0.59 23.44 -19.40
N VAL A 210 -1.52 23.03 -18.54
CA VAL A 210 -2.82 22.47 -18.92
C VAL A 210 -3.78 23.61 -19.29
N ARG A 211 -4.38 23.50 -20.48
CA ARG A 211 -5.36 24.47 -21.00
C ARG A 211 -6.77 24.03 -20.63
N GLY A 212 -7.65 25.00 -20.54
CA GLY A 212 -9.06 24.76 -20.20
C GLY A 212 -9.31 24.81 -18.70
N ASP A 213 -10.57 24.62 -18.35
CA ASP A 213 -11.05 24.65 -16.97
C ASP A 213 -10.85 23.30 -16.29
N PHE A 214 -10.34 23.32 -15.07
CA PHE A 214 -10.24 22.15 -14.23
C PHE A 214 -10.41 22.49 -12.74
N GLN A 215 -10.74 21.48 -11.95
CA GLN A 215 -10.71 21.53 -10.50
C GLN A 215 -9.63 20.56 -10.00
N LEU A 216 -8.66 21.05 -9.22
CA LEU A 216 -7.72 20.17 -8.52
C LEU A 216 -8.22 19.90 -7.11
N VAL A 217 -8.43 18.64 -6.76
CA VAL A 217 -8.89 18.20 -5.44
C VAL A 217 -7.81 17.37 -4.79
N LEU A 218 -7.29 17.84 -3.65
CA LEU A 218 -6.24 17.14 -2.89
C LEU A 218 -6.83 16.66 -1.57
N MET A 219 -6.84 15.35 -1.38
CA MET A 219 -7.18 14.73 -0.10
C MET A 219 -5.91 14.43 0.69
N GLY A 220 -5.67 15.15 1.78
CA GLY A 220 -4.52 14.90 2.63
C GLY A 220 -4.01 16.11 3.40
N ARG A 221 -2.97 15.86 4.19
CA ARG A 221 -2.29 16.86 5.02
C ARG A 221 -0.79 16.83 4.77
N GLY A 222 -0.14 17.94 5.01
CA GLY A 222 1.32 18.04 4.95
C GLY A 222 1.81 19.48 4.84
N PRO A 223 3.13 19.68 4.95
CA PRO A 223 3.75 21.01 4.94
C PRO A 223 3.53 21.79 3.65
N LEU A 224 3.22 21.12 2.53
CA LEU A 224 2.98 21.81 1.26
C LEU A 224 1.57 22.41 1.13
N ALA A 225 0.66 22.20 2.09
CA ALA A 225 -0.73 22.68 1.99
C ALA A 225 -0.82 24.21 1.77
N ALA A 226 -0.06 25.00 2.51
CA ALA A 226 -0.04 26.45 2.38
C ALA A 226 0.53 26.91 1.01
N GLU A 227 1.60 26.27 0.54
CA GLU A 227 2.20 26.53 -0.77
C GLU A 227 1.21 26.25 -1.91
N ILE A 228 0.51 25.10 -1.84
CA ILE A 228 -0.50 24.71 -2.83
C ILE A 228 -1.68 25.67 -2.82
N SER A 229 -2.14 26.11 -1.65
CA SER A 229 -3.24 27.07 -1.53
C SER A 229 -2.88 28.43 -2.12
N ALA A 230 -1.67 28.93 -1.84
CA ALA A 230 -1.17 30.18 -2.38
C ALA A 230 -1.01 30.12 -3.91
N TRP A 231 -0.45 29.02 -4.44
CA TRP A 231 -0.39 28.77 -5.87
C TRP A 231 -1.79 28.73 -6.51
N GLY A 232 -2.73 28.00 -5.89
CA GLY A 232 -4.10 27.89 -6.39
C GLY A 232 -4.84 29.23 -6.47
N ALA A 233 -4.53 30.19 -5.58
CA ALA A 233 -5.11 31.52 -5.62
C ALA A 233 -4.65 32.35 -6.83
N GLY A 234 -3.51 32.00 -7.44
CA GLY A 234 -2.97 32.65 -8.64
C GLY A 234 -3.43 32.05 -9.96
N LEU A 235 -4.22 30.98 -9.94
CA LEU A 235 -4.70 30.32 -11.15
C LEU A 235 -5.76 31.14 -11.90
N PRO A 236 -5.91 30.95 -13.25
CA PRO A 236 -6.96 31.57 -14.04
C PRO A 236 -8.37 31.29 -13.50
N SER A 237 -9.33 32.15 -13.84
CA SER A 237 -10.70 32.14 -13.27
C SER A 237 -11.46 30.83 -13.44
N GLY A 238 -11.18 30.03 -14.46
CA GLY A 238 -11.80 28.72 -14.70
C GLY A 238 -11.17 27.56 -13.92
N GLN A 239 -10.04 27.79 -13.27
CA GLN A 239 -9.26 26.77 -12.54
C GLN A 239 -9.34 26.99 -11.04
N ARG A 240 -9.51 25.93 -10.28
CA ARG A 240 -9.70 25.97 -8.81
C ARG A 240 -8.92 24.86 -8.13
N VAL A 241 -8.52 25.12 -6.88
CA VAL A 241 -7.88 24.16 -5.99
C VAL A 241 -8.72 23.99 -4.73
N HIS A 242 -8.98 22.75 -4.36
CA HIS A 242 -9.63 22.39 -3.11
C HIS A 242 -8.76 21.40 -2.33
N ILE A 243 -8.45 21.73 -1.07
CA ILE A 243 -7.70 20.85 -0.17
C ILE A 243 -8.65 20.34 0.92
N GLN A 244 -8.89 19.03 0.91
CA GLN A 244 -9.62 18.32 1.95
C GLN A 244 -8.61 17.68 2.91
N ALA A 245 -8.37 18.33 4.04
CA ALA A 245 -7.28 17.94 4.95
C ALA A 245 -7.46 16.57 5.61
N THR A 246 -8.69 16.14 5.83
CA THR A 246 -8.98 14.84 6.44
C THR A 246 -10.23 14.25 5.83
N VAL A 247 -10.08 13.06 5.26
CA VAL A 247 -11.19 12.23 4.81
C VAL A 247 -11.06 10.89 5.54
N PRO A 248 -12.06 10.47 6.34
CA PRO A 248 -12.10 9.11 6.86
C PRO A 248 -11.98 8.09 5.74
N HIS A 249 -11.24 7.00 5.94
CA HIS A 249 -11.04 6.01 4.88
C HIS A 249 -12.36 5.46 4.32
N ALA A 250 -13.38 5.35 5.16
CA ALA A 250 -14.73 4.95 4.74
C ALA A 250 -15.39 5.92 3.74
N ASP A 251 -14.99 7.20 3.74
CA ASP A 251 -15.56 8.22 2.88
C ASP A 251 -14.71 8.50 1.63
N VAL A 252 -13.48 7.98 1.57
CA VAL A 252 -12.57 8.16 0.42
C VAL A 252 -13.22 7.79 -0.91
N PRO A 253 -14.00 6.68 -1.05
CA PRO A 253 -14.67 6.34 -2.29
C PRO A 253 -15.67 7.42 -2.76
N GLN A 254 -16.33 8.12 -1.84
CA GLN A 254 -17.28 9.19 -2.19
C GLN A 254 -16.57 10.37 -2.86
N TRP A 255 -15.38 10.74 -2.34
CA TRP A 255 -14.54 11.77 -2.91
C TRP A 255 -13.94 11.34 -4.26
N MET A 256 -13.44 10.10 -4.35
CA MET A 256 -12.92 9.55 -5.61
C MET A 256 -14.01 9.54 -6.68
N ASN A 257 -15.23 9.17 -6.34
CA ASN A 257 -16.35 9.14 -7.28
C ASN A 257 -16.88 10.56 -7.69
N ALA A 258 -16.38 11.62 -7.09
CA ALA A 258 -16.56 12.99 -7.53
C ALA A 258 -15.45 13.49 -8.47
N MET A 259 -14.37 12.72 -8.65
CA MET A 259 -13.25 13.01 -9.54
C MET A 259 -13.48 12.42 -10.94
N ASP A 260 -12.75 12.96 -11.94
CA ASP A 260 -12.74 12.46 -13.31
C ASP A 260 -11.43 11.72 -13.63
N LEU A 261 -10.35 11.98 -12.90
CA LEU A 261 -9.07 11.27 -12.96
C LEU A 261 -8.31 11.40 -11.65
N LEU A 262 -7.38 10.48 -11.41
CA LEU A 262 -6.49 10.50 -10.25
C LEU A 262 -5.03 10.62 -10.71
N VAL A 263 -4.25 11.48 -10.04
CA VAL A 263 -2.82 11.67 -10.32
C VAL A 263 -1.97 11.37 -9.10
N LEU A 264 -0.87 10.62 -9.30
CA LEU A 264 0.13 10.33 -8.26
C LEU A 264 1.55 10.52 -8.84
N PRO A 265 2.10 11.74 -8.83
CA PRO A 265 3.38 12.07 -9.47
C PRO A 265 4.57 11.91 -8.53
N SER A 266 4.60 10.88 -7.70
CA SER A 266 5.63 10.64 -6.68
C SER A 266 7.04 10.66 -7.28
N LEU A 267 8.01 11.08 -6.47
CA LEU A 267 9.42 11.20 -6.83
C LEU A 267 10.26 10.24 -5.98
N THR A 268 11.29 9.68 -6.58
CA THR A 268 12.32 8.94 -5.88
C THR A 268 13.30 9.92 -5.22
N THR A 269 13.62 9.67 -3.96
CA THR A 269 14.64 10.41 -3.21
C THR A 269 15.69 9.45 -2.63
N ASN A 270 16.75 9.96 -2.03
CA ASN A 270 17.75 9.12 -1.37
C ASN A 270 17.20 8.32 -0.16
N PHE A 271 16.04 8.70 0.37
CA PHE A 271 15.46 8.12 1.58
C PHE A 271 14.05 7.55 1.37
N TRP A 272 13.47 7.76 0.21
CA TRP A 272 12.10 7.36 -0.05
C TRP A 272 11.86 7.05 -1.52
N ILE A 273 11.10 6.01 -1.78
CA ILE A 273 10.61 5.62 -3.10
C ILE A 273 9.21 5.01 -2.93
N GLU A 274 8.32 5.20 -3.91
CA GLU A 274 6.97 4.65 -3.80
C GLU A 274 7.00 3.12 -3.76
N GLN A 275 6.48 2.56 -2.70
CA GLN A 275 6.51 1.11 -2.50
C GLN A 275 5.47 0.37 -3.33
N PHE A 276 4.28 0.98 -3.48
CA PHE A 276 3.17 0.37 -4.22
C PHE A 276 2.23 1.42 -4.83
N GLY A 277 1.83 2.44 -4.05
CA GLY A 277 0.83 3.42 -4.46
C GLY A 277 -0.60 2.89 -4.29
N HIS A 278 -0.98 2.46 -3.08
CA HIS A 278 -2.32 1.91 -2.79
C HIS A 278 -3.47 2.78 -3.32
N VAL A 279 -3.34 4.10 -3.27
CA VAL A 279 -4.34 5.03 -3.79
C VAL A 279 -4.62 4.83 -5.29
N LEU A 280 -3.65 4.32 -6.06
CA LEU A 280 -3.86 4.01 -7.47
C LEU A 280 -4.86 2.87 -7.64
N ILE A 281 -4.73 1.78 -6.88
CA ILE A 281 -5.69 0.67 -6.96
C ILE A 281 -7.05 1.05 -6.38
N GLU A 282 -7.12 1.97 -5.43
CA GLU A 282 -8.37 2.53 -4.91
C GLU A 282 -9.09 3.38 -5.99
N GLY A 283 -8.35 4.29 -6.66
CA GLY A 283 -8.87 5.08 -7.76
C GLY A 283 -9.30 4.22 -8.96
N MET A 284 -8.46 3.27 -9.37
CA MET A 284 -8.79 2.31 -10.43
C MET A 284 -10.01 1.45 -10.05
N ALA A 285 -10.16 1.06 -8.79
CA ALA A 285 -11.35 0.36 -8.29
C ALA A 285 -12.63 1.21 -8.42
N CYS A 286 -12.53 2.51 -8.22
CA CYS A 286 -13.62 3.46 -8.46
C CYS A 286 -13.85 3.75 -9.96
N GLY A 287 -13.07 3.16 -10.87
CA GLY A 287 -13.18 3.39 -12.32
C GLY A 287 -12.55 4.70 -12.77
N LEU A 288 -11.67 5.29 -11.99
CA LEU A 288 -10.91 6.48 -12.40
C LEU A 288 -9.73 6.10 -13.29
N PRO A 289 -9.51 6.82 -14.41
CA PRO A 289 -8.25 6.78 -15.11
C PRO A 289 -7.17 7.33 -14.17
N VAL A 290 -6.00 6.69 -14.15
CA VAL A 290 -4.89 7.10 -13.31
C VAL A 290 -3.71 7.59 -14.13
N VAL A 291 -3.06 8.65 -13.66
CA VAL A 291 -1.76 9.13 -14.14
C VAL A 291 -0.76 8.99 -13.01
N ALA A 292 0.31 8.25 -13.22
CA ALA A 292 1.34 8.02 -12.22
C ALA A 292 2.72 8.31 -12.81
N SER A 293 3.68 8.70 -11.96
CA SER A 293 5.09 8.64 -12.34
C SER A 293 5.61 7.20 -12.27
N ASP A 294 6.78 6.95 -12.88
CA ASP A 294 7.45 5.65 -12.84
C ASP A 294 8.26 5.41 -11.56
N SER A 295 8.09 6.25 -10.52
CA SER A 295 8.75 6.07 -9.23
C SER A 295 8.35 4.74 -8.57
N GLY A 296 9.34 3.92 -8.25
CA GLY A 296 9.17 2.66 -7.54
C GLY A 296 8.29 1.65 -8.27
N ALA A 297 7.26 1.13 -7.59
CA ALA A 297 6.41 0.07 -8.12
C ALA A 297 5.21 0.57 -8.93
N MET A 298 4.98 1.89 -9.04
CA MET A 298 3.76 2.44 -9.62
C MET A 298 3.53 2.01 -11.07
N ALA A 299 4.60 1.96 -11.89
CA ALA A 299 4.48 1.49 -13.27
C ALA A 299 3.95 0.03 -13.34
N GLN A 300 4.38 -0.83 -12.42
CA GLN A 300 3.91 -2.22 -12.35
C GLN A 300 2.46 -2.31 -11.87
N VAL A 301 2.07 -1.46 -10.92
CA VAL A 301 0.70 -1.40 -10.40
C VAL A 301 -0.26 -0.93 -11.49
N VAL A 302 0.05 0.16 -12.18
CA VAL A 302 -0.77 0.74 -13.25
C VAL A 302 -0.80 -0.17 -14.48
N GLY A 303 0.36 -0.67 -14.93
CA GLY A 303 0.48 -1.45 -16.15
C GLY A 303 -0.06 -0.70 -17.37
N ALA A 304 -0.72 -1.42 -18.29
CA ALA A 304 -1.35 -0.83 -19.46
C ALA A 304 -2.73 -0.19 -19.17
N ALA A 305 -3.20 -0.22 -17.93
CA ALA A 305 -4.53 0.24 -17.54
C ALA A 305 -4.59 1.69 -17.05
N GLY A 306 -3.55 2.47 -17.29
CA GLY A 306 -3.45 3.89 -16.98
C GLY A 306 -2.29 4.54 -17.73
N THR A 307 -1.93 5.75 -17.35
CA THR A 307 -0.82 6.49 -17.97
C THR A 307 0.34 6.59 -16.98
N VAL A 308 1.53 6.16 -17.41
CA VAL A 308 2.77 6.29 -16.63
C VAL A 308 3.70 7.27 -17.35
N VAL A 309 4.23 8.23 -16.59
CA VAL A 309 5.16 9.25 -17.09
C VAL A 309 6.48 9.18 -16.33
N PRO A 310 7.61 9.60 -16.92
CA PRO A 310 8.87 9.68 -16.18
C PRO A 310 8.76 10.63 -14.98
N GLU A 311 9.29 10.20 -13.81
CA GLU A 311 9.24 11.02 -12.60
C GLU A 311 9.94 12.38 -12.79
N GLY A 312 9.36 13.42 -12.23
CA GLY A 312 9.89 14.78 -12.35
C GLY A 312 9.71 15.44 -13.73
N ASN A 313 9.21 14.72 -14.73
CA ASN A 313 9.03 15.22 -16.08
C ASN A 313 7.73 16.04 -16.21
N VAL A 314 7.85 17.35 -16.00
CA VAL A 314 6.73 18.31 -16.04
C VAL A 314 6.01 18.30 -17.40
N PRO A 315 6.69 18.39 -18.57
CA PRO A 315 6.01 18.35 -19.86
C PRO A 315 5.25 17.05 -20.12
N ALA A 316 5.83 15.90 -19.77
CA ALA A 316 5.16 14.60 -19.96
C ALA A 316 3.89 14.49 -19.08
N LEU A 317 3.98 14.93 -17.83
CA LEU A 317 2.83 14.97 -16.93
C LEU A 317 1.75 15.93 -17.43
N ALA A 318 2.13 17.12 -17.89
CA ALA A 318 1.21 18.10 -18.47
C ALA A 318 0.47 17.54 -19.69
N ALA A 319 1.20 16.91 -20.62
CA ALA A 319 0.61 16.29 -21.81
C ALA A 319 -0.36 15.15 -21.45
N ALA A 320 0.00 14.30 -20.48
CA ALA A 320 -0.86 13.22 -20.01
C ALA A 320 -2.15 13.76 -19.37
N LEU A 321 -2.04 14.79 -18.53
CA LEU A 321 -3.19 15.46 -17.92
C LEU A 321 -4.06 16.14 -18.97
N GLN A 322 -3.48 16.87 -19.95
CA GLN A 322 -4.20 17.54 -21.02
C GLN A 322 -5.04 16.53 -21.84
N GLN A 323 -4.45 15.39 -22.22
CA GLN A 323 -5.18 14.34 -22.93
C GLN A 323 -6.41 13.89 -22.17
N LEU A 324 -6.29 13.73 -20.85
CA LEU A 324 -7.43 13.29 -20.02
C LEU A 324 -8.41 14.43 -19.71
N VAL A 325 -8.01 15.69 -19.75
CA VAL A 325 -8.92 16.83 -19.66
C VAL A 325 -9.77 16.95 -20.94
N ASP A 326 -9.15 16.78 -22.10
CA ASP A 326 -9.83 16.99 -23.40
C ASP A 326 -10.67 15.79 -23.85
N ASP A 327 -10.31 14.56 -23.48
CA ASP A 327 -10.85 13.31 -24.04
C ASP A 327 -11.65 12.50 -23.00
N ALA A 328 -12.95 12.74 -22.91
CA ALA A 328 -13.86 12.00 -22.04
C ALA A 328 -13.96 10.50 -22.39
N PRO A 329 -14.10 10.09 -23.67
CA PRO A 329 -14.04 8.67 -24.06
C PRO A 329 -12.77 7.96 -23.59
N ARG A 330 -11.62 8.61 -23.67
CA ARG A 330 -10.34 8.07 -23.17
C ARG A 330 -10.36 7.88 -21.65
N ARG A 331 -10.94 8.83 -20.90
CA ARG A 331 -11.12 8.66 -19.44
C ARG A 331 -11.95 7.42 -19.13
N GLU A 332 -13.05 7.22 -19.83
CA GLU A 332 -13.94 6.07 -19.63
C GLU A 332 -13.24 4.75 -19.96
N MET A 333 -12.53 4.70 -21.09
CA MET A 333 -11.78 3.51 -21.52
C MET A 333 -10.70 3.12 -20.49
N LEU A 334 -9.88 4.07 -20.06
CA LEU A 334 -8.82 3.81 -19.08
C LEU A 334 -9.37 3.49 -17.69
N GLY A 335 -10.47 4.14 -17.29
CA GLY A 335 -11.15 3.84 -16.04
C GLY A 335 -11.70 2.40 -16.01
N ALA A 336 -12.33 1.96 -17.10
CA ALA A 336 -12.80 0.58 -17.23
C ALA A 336 -11.65 -0.43 -17.21
N ALA A 337 -10.56 -0.16 -17.93
CA ALA A 337 -9.36 -1.01 -17.95
C ALA A 337 -8.72 -1.08 -16.56
N GLY A 338 -8.62 0.07 -15.85
CA GLY A 338 -8.11 0.15 -14.49
C GLY A 338 -8.91 -0.73 -13.53
N ARG A 339 -10.24 -0.60 -13.55
CA ARG A 339 -11.11 -1.42 -12.70
C ARG A 339 -10.99 -2.90 -13.02
N ALA A 340 -10.99 -3.30 -14.29
CA ALA A 340 -10.82 -4.70 -14.69
C ALA A 340 -9.51 -5.27 -14.15
N ARG A 341 -8.41 -4.52 -14.24
CA ARG A 341 -7.11 -4.91 -13.69
C ARG A 341 -7.16 -5.10 -12.18
N VAL A 342 -7.78 -4.17 -11.44
CA VAL A 342 -7.88 -4.26 -9.98
C VAL A 342 -8.70 -5.47 -9.56
N VAL A 343 -9.84 -5.71 -10.20
CA VAL A 343 -10.69 -6.87 -9.91
C VAL A 343 -9.94 -8.18 -10.15
N ALA A 344 -9.12 -8.24 -11.20
CA ALA A 344 -8.38 -9.44 -11.54
C ALA A 344 -7.13 -9.70 -10.67
N GLN A 345 -6.53 -8.67 -10.05
CA GLN A 345 -5.20 -8.82 -9.46
C GLN A 345 -5.04 -8.26 -8.04
N PHE A 346 -5.88 -7.31 -7.62
CA PHE A 346 -5.63 -6.51 -6.42
C PHE A 346 -6.79 -6.50 -5.43
N THR A 347 -7.79 -7.39 -5.56
CA THR A 347 -8.79 -7.55 -4.49
C THR A 347 -8.19 -8.22 -3.27
N HIS A 348 -8.76 -8.01 -2.08
CA HIS A 348 -8.35 -8.73 -0.88
C HIS A 348 -8.46 -10.26 -1.06
N ALA A 349 -9.47 -10.73 -1.78
CA ALA A 349 -9.67 -12.15 -2.07
C ALA A 349 -8.56 -12.71 -2.96
N GLU A 350 -8.19 -12.01 -4.05
CA GLU A 350 -7.13 -12.42 -4.97
C GLU A 350 -5.76 -12.44 -4.26
N VAL A 351 -5.44 -11.37 -3.52
CA VAL A 351 -4.20 -11.30 -2.72
C VAL A 351 -4.15 -12.43 -1.69
N ALA A 352 -5.26 -12.73 -1.02
CA ALA A 352 -5.36 -13.83 -0.07
C ALA A 352 -5.15 -15.19 -0.75
N GLN A 353 -5.80 -15.43 -1.89
CA GLN A 353 -5.68 -16.68 -2.64
C GLN A 353 -4.25 -16.92 -3.14
N ARG A 354 -3.60 -15.89 -3.71
CA ARG A 354 -2.21 -15.98 -4.13
C ARG A 354 -1.24 -16.16 -2.96
N THR A 355 -1.50 -15.48 -1.84
CA THR A 355 -0.73 -15.69 -0.59
C THR A 355 -0.86 -17.14 -0.13
N TYR A 356 -2.07 -17.69 -0.09
CA TYR A 356 -2.32 -19.07 0.31
C TYR A 356 -1.62 -20.08 -0.61
N ALA A 357 -1.77 -19.92 -1.93
CA ALA A 357 -1.09 -20.78 -2.91
C ALA A 357 0.43 -20.76 -2.75
N PHE A 358 1.02 -19.59 -2.46
CA PHE A 358 2.43 -19.49 -2.16
C PHE A 358 2.82 -20.23 -0.88
N LEU A 359 2.06 -20.03 0.21
CA LEU A 359 2.30 -20.70 1.48
C LEU A 359 2.19 -22.24 1.36
N GLN A 360 1.21 -22.74 0.59
CA GLN A 360 1.10 -24.17 0.29
C GLN A 360 2.34 -24.72 -0.41
N ARG A 361 2.88 -24.01 -1.42
CA ARG A 361 4.13 -24.40 -2.09
C ARG A 361 5.31 -24.46 -1.12
N VAL A 362 5.40 -23.49 -0.19
CA VAL A 362 6.47 -23.45 0.83
C VAL A 362 6.33 -24.62 1.82
N VAL A 363 5.11 -24.97 2.21
CA VAL A 363 4.88 -26.11 3.14
C VAL A 363 5.18 -27.44 2.44
N ALA A 364 4.80 -27.62 1.19
CA ALA A 364 5.01 -28.86 0.43
C ALA A 364 6.48 -29.08 -0.01
N ALA A 365 7.31 -28.05 0.02
CA ALA A 365 8.72 -28.17 -0.37
C ALA A 365 9.49 -29.10 0.59
N PRO A 366 10.37 -29.99 0.11
CA PRO A 366 11.22 -30.83 0.96
C PRO A 366 12.07 -29.93 1.90
N VAL A 367 12.46 -30.53 3.06
CA VAL A 367 13.27 -29.84 4.10
C VAL A 367 14.73 -29.73 3.68
#